data_bd4e4715a500dc24f733b5dcc059fcb5
#
_entry.id   bd4e4715a500dc24f733b5dcc059fcb5
#
_cell.length_a   1.000
_cell.length_b   1.000
_cell.length_c   1.000
_cell.angle_alpha   90.00
_cell.angle_beta   90.00
_cell.angle_gamma   90.00
#
_symmetry.space_group_name_H-M   'P 1'
#
loop_
_entity.id
_entity.type
_entity.pdbx_description
1 polymer ?
#
loop_
_entity_poly.entity_id
_entity_poly.type
_entity_poly.pdbx_seq_one_letter_code
_entity_poly.pdbx_strand_id
1 'polypeptide(L)'
;MIPPVDKEKPALLTLYLNGFGRQGEAIAEHDGKKVFVFGGIPGETVIAKVIADRRNYIAAEVTKVIESSNTRISPVCKFFGNCTGCQWQHIDYEKQLEIKRDMLDDSLHRIGGIEATVLPTLASPQQYGYRNHARFTVSKEGGRLGYVHKERRRHVEIDYCHLMTPWINDAVQVLQSKVAETTQLSLRYGVNTDSYLLQPTFQNPEISLKSGQKYYQERLLSSKFQVSSPSFFXVNSPQAENIARIVMDGLQLNGKQTVVDAYAGVSTFAVLIAGKSKKVIAVEESASALVDARVNTQNLHNVELYQGKTEELLANFTGDQIDAVILDPPRSGCMQGTLDALLENPPPKIVYISCDPETLARDLAILTSGPFNIDCVQPVDMFPQTYHIESVTILVRDNERLSIINSRQSLVLASTSPRRQEILSAMGIEFLVMDSGVIEPSMPNGTDPSKLARARAHEKAYSAGVACTNGTVIAADTVVEIDGRIMNKPVDIEEAEEMLLSLRDREHNVVTAVCVLDSSNGEYLVSHKSSKVKMRWYSDEEIENYIASGDPMDKAGAYAIQNDMFAPVESIKGCYLSVVGLPVCITHNLLRRFGIRIKINLASSFFEYSKCPXCKSALGLRIPKNRKKR
;
A
#
# COMPACT_ATOMS: atom_id res chain seq x y z
N MET A 1 -21.53 -29.81 -9.40
CA MET A 1 -20.27 -30.54 -9.18
C MET A 1 -19.57 -30.71 -10.53
N ILE A 2 -18.44 -30.03 -10.72
CA ILE A 2 -17.62 -30.22 -11.92
C ILE A 2 -16.85 -31.53 -11.69
N PRO A 3 -16.88 -32.48 -12.62
CA PRO A 3 -16.13 -33.71 -12.44
C PRO A 3 -14.64 -33.41 -12.33
N PRO A 4 -13.89 -34.24 -11.62
CA PRO A 4 -12.45 -34.04 -11.52
C PRO A 4 -11.84 -34.00 -12.92
N VAL A 5 -10.96 -33.02 -13.15
CA VAL A 5 -10.31 -32.88 -14.47
C VAL A 5 -9.54 -34.17 -14.75
N ASP A 6 -9.98 -34.88 -15.77
CA ASP A 6 -9.30 -36.08 -16.26
C ASP A 6 -7.94 -35.62 -16.79
N LYS A 7 -6.86 -36.12 -16.21
CA LYS A 7 -5.51 -35.74 -16.62
C LYS A 7 -5.22 -36.08 -18.09
N GLU A 8 -6.04 -36.94 -18.70
CA GLU A 8 -5.88 -37.34 -20.09
C GLU A 8 -6.56 -36.39 -21.09
N LYS A 9 -7.57 -35.59 -20.67
CA LYS A 9 -8.29 -34.65 -21.55
C LYS A 9 -8.62 -33.35 -20.79
N PRO A 10 -7.75 -32.34 -20.85
CA PRO A 10 -8.04 -31.07 -20.20
C PRO A 10 -9.28 -30.40 -20.81
N ALA A 11 -10.08 -29.77 -19.97
CA ALA A 11 -11.30 -29.09 -20.39
C ALA A 11 -10.99 -27.92 -21.33
N LEU A 12 -11.77 -27.80 -22.39
CA LEU A 12 -11.72 -26.67 -23.32
C LEU A 12 -12.94 -25.78 -23.09
N LEU A 13 -12.72 -24.48 -23.00
CA LEU A 13 -13.77 -23.50 -22.79
C LEU A 13 -13.80 -22.52 -23.98
N THR A 14 -15.01 -22.19 -24.45
CA THR A 14 -15.18 -21.09 -25.40
C THR A 14 -15.49 -19.84 -24.60
N LEU A 15 -14.63 -18.82 -24.73
CA LEU A 15 -14.68 -17.64 -23.87
C LEU A 15 -14.64 -16.35 -24.68
N TYR A 16 -15.44 -15.38 -24.26
CA TYR A 16 -15.33 -13.99 -24.70
C TYR A 16 -14.50 -13.23 -23.65
N LEU A 17 -13.46 -12.54 -24.11
CA LEU A 17 -12.51 -11.86 -23.22
C LEU A 17 -12.92 -10.40 -23.05
N ASN A 18 -13.18 -9.97 -21.80
CA ASN A 18 -13.79 -8.68 -21.55
C ASN A 18 -12.91 -7.66 -20.81
N GLY A 19 -11.65 -7.99 -20.54
CA GLY A 19 -10.73 -7.06 -19.87
C GLY A 19 -9.40 -7.72 -19.57
N PHE A 20 -8.51 -6.96 -18.90
CA PHE A 20 -7.24 -7.47 -18.39
C PHE A 20 -7.27 -7.58 -16.88
N GLY A 21 -6.65 -8.64 -16.35
CA GLY A 21 -6.38 -8.79 -14.93
C GLY A 21 -5.13 -8.01 -14.52
N ARG A 22 -4.91 -7.97 -13.22
CA ARG A 22 -3.81 -7.20 -12.61
C ARG A 22 -2.43 -7.69 -13.02
N GLN A 23 -2.31 -8.94 -13.45
CA GLN A 23 -1.04 -9.55 -13.85
C GLN A 23 -0.97 -9.78 -15.36
N GLY A 24 -1.78 -9.07 -16.12
CA GLY A 24 -1.69 -9.04 -17.57
C GLY A 24 -2.47 -10.12 -18.32
N GLU A 25 -3.15 -11.02 -17.60
CA GLU A 25 -3.99 -12.03 -18.24
C GLU A 25 -5.28 -11.38 -18.72
N ALA A 26 -5.84 -11.88 -19.82
CA ALA A 26 -7.20 -11.50 -20.20
C ALA A 26 -8.20 -12.14 -19.23
N ILE A 27 -9.36 -11.54 -19.09
CA ILE A 27 -10.39 -11.98 -18.15
C ILE A 27 -11.62 -12.43 -18.92
N ALA A 28 -12.22 -13.54 -18.48
CA ALA A 28 -13.52 -14.01 -18.92
C ALA A 28 -14.29 -14.54 -17.69
N GLU A 29 -15.51 -14.98 -17.94
CA GLU A 29 -16.33 -15.59 -16.92
C GLU A 29 -16.89 -16.91 -17.44
N HIS A 30 -16.87 -17.92 -16.58
CA HIS A 30 -17.44 -19.24 -16.91
C HIS A 30 -18.21 -19.77 -15.70
N ASP A 31 -19.52 -19.98 -15.86
CA ASP A 31 -20.42 -20.46 -14.80
C ASP A 31 -20.28 -19.63 -13.50
N GLY A 32 -20.19 -18.32 -13.65
CA GLY A 32 -20.10 -17.39 -12.51
C GLY A 32 -18.71 -17.29 -11.90
N LYS A 33 -17.73 -18.01 -12.42
CA LYS A 33 -16.36 -18.01 -11.90
C LYS A 33 -15.43 -17.25 -12.84
N LYS A 34 -14.54 -16.43 -12.27
CA LYS A 34 -13.59 -15.65 -13.05
C LYS A 34 -12.55 -16.59 -13.70
N VAL A 35 -12.26 -16.34 -14.97
CA VAL A 35 -11.23 -17.08 -15.71
C VAL A 35 -10.13 -16.12 -16.12
N PHE A 36 -8.90 -16.44 -15.75
CA PHE A 36 -7.70 -15.73 -16.21
C PHE A 36 -7.13 -16.49 -17.39
N VAL A 37 -7.02 -15.81 -18.54
CA VAL A 37 -6.72 -16.44 -19.83
C VAL A 37 -5.38 -15.92 -20.36
N PHE A 38 -4.38 -16.78 -20.39
CA PHE A 38 -3.07 -16.46 -20.95
C PHE A 38 -3.13 -16.51 -22.47
N GLY A 39 -2.55 -15.49 -23.12
CA GLY A 39 -2.45 -15.45 -24.57
C GLY A 39 -3.65 -14.87 -25.28
N GLY A 40 -4.61 -14.29 -24.53
CA GLY A 40 -5.79 -13.64 -25.11
C GLY A 40 -5.67 -12.12 -25.10
N ILE A 41 -6.57 -11.48 -25.83
CA ILE A 41 -6.70 -10.02 -25.89
C ILE A 41 -8.17 -9.68 -25.66
N PRO A 42 -8.50 -8.71 -24.80
CA PRO A 42 -9.90 -8.30 -24.62
C PRO A 42 -10.57 -7.95 -25.95
N GLY A 43 -11.80 -8.41 -26.11
CA GLY A 43 -12.58 -8.29 -27.35
C GLY A 43 -12.52 -9.55 -28.22
N GLU A 44 -11.59 -10.45 -27.95
CA GLU A 44 -11.49 -11.72 -28.68
C GLU A 44 -12.49 -12.75 -28.16
N THR A 45 -12.90 -13.66 -29.05
CA THR A 45 -13.53 -14.92 -28.69
C THR A 45 -12.51 -16.03 -28.94
N VAL A 46 -12.25 -16.85 -27.93
CA VAL A 46 -11.19 -17.85 -27.97
C VAL A 46 -11.67 -19.19 -27.46
N ILE A 47 -10.97 -20.26 -27.86
CA ILE A 47 -11.01 -21.55 -27.19
C ILE A 47 -9.78 -21.61 -26.29
N ALA A 48 -9.99 -21.86 -25.00
CA ALA A 48 -8.92 -21.90 -24.02
C ALA A 48 -8.95 -23.24 -23.27
N LYS A 49 -7.77 -23.74 -22.99
CA LYS A 49 -7.54 -24.99 -22.27
C LYS A 49 -7.32 -24.66 -20.79
N VAL A 50 -8.11 -25.29 -19.92
CA VAL A 50 -7.97 -25.10 -18.47
C VAL A 50 -6.65 -25.72 -18.02
N ILE A 51 -5.81 -24.92 -17.34
CA ILE A 51 -4.53 -25.37 -16.78
C ILE A 51 -4.55 -25.45 -15.26
N ALA A 52 -5.50 -24.75 -14.60
CA ALA A 52 -5.71 -24.88 -13.16
C ALA A 52 -7.14 -24.44 -12.83
N ASP A 53 -7.81 -25.22 -11.98
CA ASP A 53 -9.15 -24.87 -11.47
C ASP A 53 -9.01 -24.70 -9.96
N ARG A 54 -9.01 -23.45 -9.50
CA ARG A 54 -8.85 -23.09 -8.10
C ARG A 54 -10.22 -22.75 -7.50
N ARG A 55 -10.27 -22.58 -6.19
CA ARG A 55 -11.52 -22.27 -5.50
C ARG A 55 -12.19 -21.00 -6.03
N ASN A 56 -11.42 -19.94 -6.27
CA ASN A 56 -11.95 -18.63 -6.61
C ASN A 56 -11.76 -18.24 -8.08
N TYR A 57 -10.99 -19.00 -8.85
CA TYR A 57 -10.71 -18.69 -10.23
C TYR A 57 -10.26 -19.92 -11.03
N ILE A 58 -10.37 -19.79 -12.35
CA ILE A 58 -9.83 -20.76 -13.31
C ILE A 58 -8.68 -20.07 -14.05
N ALA A 59 -7.56 -20.78 -14.24
CA ALA A 59 -6.48 -20.35 -15.12
C ALA A 59 -6.55 -21.16 -16.40
N ALA A 60 -6.48 -20.50 -17.54
CA ALA A 60 -6.57 -21.15 -18.85
C ALA A 60 -5.60 -20.51 -19.83
N GLU A 61 -5.27 -21.22 -20.90
CA GLU A 61 -4.42 -20.68 -21.97
C GLU A 61 -5.12 -20.84 -23.32
N VAL A 62 -5.00 -19.85 -24.19
CA VAL A 62 -5.61 -19.85 -25.52
C VAL A 62 -5.00 -20.97 -26.36
N THR A 63 -5.87 -21.81 -26.95
CA THR A 63 -5.46 -22.82 -27.93
C THR A 63 -5.87 -22.42 -29.34
N LYS A 64 -6.97 -21.65 -29.49
CA LYS A 64 -7.43 -21.18 -30.78
C LYS A 64 -8.13 -19.85 -30.61
N VAL A 65 -7.88 -18.91 -31.52
CA VAL A 65 -8.59 -17.63 -31.57
C VAL A 65 -9.69 -17.75 -32.65
N ILE A 66 -10.94 -17.60 -32.21
CA ILE A 66 -12.11 -17.68 -33.11
C ILE A 66 -12.33 -16.31 -33.78
N GLU A 67 -12.39 -15.25 -32.97
CA GLU A 67 -12.51 -13.86 -33.46
C GLU A 67 -11.32 -13.09 -32.90
N SER A 68 -10.43 -12.66 -33.79
CA SER A 68 -9.15 -12.05 -33.44
C SER A 68 -9.26 -10.53 -33.28
N SER A 69 -8.56 -9.97 -32.29
CA SER A 69 -8.29 -8.54 -32.24
C SER A 69 -7.38 -8.13 -33.40
N ASN A 70 -7.59 -6.95 -33.94
CA ASN A 70 -6.70 -6.40 -34.99
C ASN A 70 -5.33 -5.99 -34.43
N THR A 71 -5.13 -6.03 -33.11
CA THR A 71 -3.85 -5.74 -32.46
C THR A 71 -3.04 -7.00 -32.18
N ARG A 72 -3.55 -8.18 -32.54
CA ARG A 72 -2.85 -9.44 -32.32
C ARG A 72 -1.71 -9.60 -33.31
N ILE A 73 -0.54 -9.97 -32.78
CA ILE A 73 0.65 -10.29 -33.57
C ILE A 73 1.20 -11.64 -33.13
N SER A 74 2.08 -12.22 -33.94
CA SER A 74 2.75 -13.47 -33.57
C SER A 74 3.89 -13.17 -32.61
N PRO A 75 3.96 -13.86 -31.46
CA PRO A 75 5.08 -13.68 -30.54
C PRO A 75 6.43 -14.03 -31.20
N VAL A 76 7.44 -13.24 -30.89
CA VAL A 76 8.82 -13.46 -31.39
C VAL A 76 9.46 -14.66 -30.70
N CYS A 77 9.20 -14.86 -29.43
CA CYS A 77 9.86 -15.87 -28.60
C CYS A 77 9.14 -17.23 -28.71
N LYS A 78 9.90 -18.27 -29.05
CA LYS A 78 9.34 -19.63 -29.14
C LYS A 78 8.86 -20.19 -27.79
N PHE A 79 9.34 -19.61 -26.69
CA PHE A 79 8.95 -20.03 -25.34
C PHE A 79 7.72 -19.30 -24.81
N PHE A 80 7.21 -18.30 -25.55
CA PHE A 80 6.06 -17.53 -25.11
C PHE A 80 4.86 -18.46 -24.85
N GLY A 81 4.26 -18.33 -23.66
CA GLY A 81 3.18 -19.21 -23.22
C GLY A 81 3.67 -20.34 -22.33
N ASN A 82 4.78 -20.99 -22.68
CA ASN A 82 5.46 -21.95 -21.80
C ASN A 82 6.25 -21.21 -20.70
N CYS A 83 6.98 -20.18 -21.10
CA CYS A 83 7.64 -19.27 -20.17
C CYS A 83 6.65 -18.16 -19.83
N THR A 84 6.45 -17.90 -18.53
CA THR A 84 5.50 -16.87 -18.08
C THR A 84 6.19 -15.54 -17.72
N GLY A 85 7.43 -15.37 -18.18
CA GLY A 85 8.16 -14.12 -17.96
C GLY A 85 7.65 -12.94 -18.78
N CYS A 86 6.97 -13.22 -19.91
CA CYS A 86 6.31 -12.23 -20.75
C CYS A 86 4.83 -12.54 -20.82
N GLN A 87 4.00 -11.50 -20.79
CA GLN A 87 2.56 -11.69 -20.84
C GLN A 87 1.96 -11.18 -22.16
N TRP A 88 2.66 -10.30 -22.91
CA TRP A 88 2.04 -9.54 -24.01
C TRP A 88 2.80 -9.58 -25.33
N GLN A 89 3.63 -10.60 -25.59
CA GLN A 89 4.31 -10.69 -26.90
C GLN A 89 3.34 -10.91 -28.08
N HIS A 90 2.09 -11.28 -27.78
CA HIS A 90 1.03 -11.48 -28.79
C HIS A 90 0.27 -10.19 -29.07
N ILE A 91 0.63 -9.07 -28.44
CA ILE A 91 -0.06 -7.78 -28.58
C ILE A 91 0.90 -6.79 -29.24
N ASP A 92 0.42 -6.09 -30.27
CA ASP A 92 1.14 -5.00 -30.92
C ASP A 92 1.64 -4.00 -29.89
N TYR A 93 2.90 -3.56 -30.03
CA TYR A 93 3.54 -2.74 -29.01
C TYR A 93 2.79 -1.41 -28.76
N GLU A 94 2.32 -0.76 -29.84
CA GLU A 94 1.51 0.47 -29.68
C GLU A 94 0.29 0.21 -28.80
N LYS A 95 -0.33 -0.95 -28.95
CA LYS A 95 -1.47 -1.34 -28.12
C LYS A 95 -1.06 -1.59 -26.67
N GLN A 96 0.12 -2.18 -26.43
CA GLN A 96 0.64 -2.34 -25.08
C GLN A 96 0.76 -1.00 -24.36
N LEU A 97 1.25 0.03 -25.05
CA LEU A 97 1.40 1.38 -24.49
C LEU A 97 0.03 1.97 -24.13
N GLU A 98 -0.95 1.79 -25.01
CA GLU A 98 -2.33 2.24 -24.78
C GLU A 98 -2.96 1.55 -23.58
N ILE A 99 -2.79 0.22 -23.47
CA ILE A 99 -3.31 -0.57 -22.35
C ILE A 99 -2.73 -0.05 -21.02
N LYS A 100 -1.42 0.20 -20.98
CA LYS A 100 -0.77 0.67 -19.75
C LYS A 100 -1.29 2.04 -19.32
N ARG A 101 -1.49 2.95 -20.28
CA ARG A 101 -2.10 4.25 -20.00
C ARG A 101 -3.51 4.08 -19.44
N ASP A 102 -4.32 3.24 -20.09
CA ASP A 102 -5.72 3.03 -19.70
C ASP A 102 -5.83 2.39 -18.32
N MET A 103 -4.98 1.43 -18.01
CA MET A 103 -4.97 0.77 -16.69
C MET A 103 -4.57 1.75 -15.58
N LEU A 104 -3.60 2.60 -15.85
CA LEU A 104 -3.19 3.64 -14.88
C LEU A 104 -4.33 4.64 -14.67
N ASP A 105 -4.92 5.14 -15.75
CA ASP A 105 -6.04 6.08 -15.68
C ASP A 105 -7.22 5.48 -14.92
N ASP A 106 -7.56 4.22 -15.19
CA ASP A 106 -8.62 3.52 -14.48
C ASP A 106 -8.34 3.42 -12.97
N SER A 107 -7.12 3.07 -12.59
CA SER A 107 -6.75 2.97 -11.17
C SER A 107 -6.86 4.31 -10.47
N LEU A 108 -6.38 5.38 -11.10
CA LEU A 108 -6.46 6.72 -10.53
C LEU A 108 -7.92 7.13 -10.31
N HIS A 109 -8.79 6.84 -11.27
CA HIS A 109 -10.20 7.20 -11.21
C HIS A 109 -10.96 6.32 -10.20
N ARG A 110 -10.86 4.99 -10.35
CA ARG A 110 -11.67 4.01 -9.59
C ARG A 110 -11.24 3.92 -8.14
N ILE A 111 -9.93 3.85 -7.88
CA ILE A 111 -9.39 3.69 -6.53
C ILE A 111 -9.16 5.05 -5.86
N GLY A 112 -8.59 6.00 -6.61
CA GLY A 112 -8.20 7.30 -6.06
C GLY A 112 -9.28 8.36 -6.09
N GLY A 113 -10.32 8.17 -6.91
CA GLY A 113 -11.29 9.23 -7.16
C GLY A 113 -10.66 10.46 -7.81
N ILE A 114 -9.58 10.25 -8.56
CA ILE A 114 -8.73 11.32 -9.10
C ILE A 114 -9.07 11.52 -10.58
N GLU A 115 -9.34 12.76 -10.95
CA GLU A 115 -9.45 13.16 -12.35
C GLU A 115 -8.19 13.94 -12.73
N ALA A 116 -7.25 13.24 -13.35
CA ALA A 116 -6.01 13.85 -13.84
C ALA A 116 -5.79 13.39 -15.26
N THR A 117 -5.13 14.24 -16.03
CA THR A 117 -4.74 13.87 -17.40
C THR A 117 -3.55 12.93 -17.33
N VAL A 118 -3.74 11.69 -17.78
CA VAL A 118 -2.64 10.73 -17.94
C VAL A 118 -2.09 10.88 -19.35
N LEU A 119 -0.81 11.20 -19.45
CA LEU A 119 -0.14 11.38 -20.75
C LEU A 119 0.00 10.03 -21.47
N PRO A 120 0.20 10.03 -22.78
CA PRO A 120 0.51 8.78 -23.48
C PRO A 120 1.74 8.10 -22.90
N THR A 121 1.72 6.79 -22.82
CA THR A 121 2.84 6.02 -22.26
C THR A 121 4.10 6.26 -23.09
N LEU A 122 5.20 6.62 -22.44
CA LEU A 122 6.49 6.80 -23.11
C LEU A 122 7.04 5.43 -23.50
N ALA A 123 7.23 5.21 -24.80
CA ALA A 123 7.74 3.96 -25.33
C ALA A 123 9.19 3.74 -24.89
N SER A 124 9.56 2.48 -24.66
CA SER A 124 10.94 2.11 -24.42
C SER A 124 11.75 2.29 -25.73
N PRO A 125 12.98 2.78 -25.66
CA PRO A 125 13.84 2.83 -26.84
C PRO A 125 14.04 1.46 -27.50
N GLN A 126 13.98 0.39 -26.70
CA GLN A 126 14.07 -0.99 -27.20
C GLN A 126 12.88 -1.78 -26.69
N GLN A 127 12.18 -2.48 -27.59
CA GLN A 127 11.07 -3.36 -27.24
C GLN A 127 11.55 -4.73 -26.78
N TYR A 128 12.75 -5.13 -27.22
CA TYR A 128 13.44 -6.37 -26.91
C TYR A 128 14.90 -6.07 -26.65
N GLY A 129 15.61 -7.00 -26.03
CA GLY A 129 17.04 -6.85 -25.80
C GLY A 129 17.41 -5.77 -24.79
N TYR A 130 16.46 -5.31 -24.00
CA TYR A 130 16.65 -4.18 -23.08
C TYR A 130 17.04 -4.60 -21.67
N ARG A 131 16.71 -5.84 -21.28
CA ARG A 131 16.79 -6.26 -19.89
C ARG A 131 18.22 -6.65 -19.52
N ASN A 132 18.77 -5.97 -18.53
CA ASN A 132 20.17 -6.12 -18.12
C ASN A 132 20.35 -6.90 -16.82
N HIS A 133 19.27 -7.52 -16.32
CA HIS A 133 19.31 -8.33 -15.10
C HIS A 133 18.44 -9.56 -15.30
N ALA A 134 19.04 -10.74 -15.19
CA ALA A 134 18.34 -12.02 -15.28
C ALA A 134 18.56 -12.82 -14.01
N ARG A 135 17.50 -13.45 -13.55
CA ARG A 135 17.55 -14.38 -12.42
C ARG A 135 16.98 -15.70 -12.89
N PHE A 136 17.87 -16.67 -13.12
CA PHE A 136 17.50 -17.98 -13.65
C PHE A 136 17.34 -19.00 -12.53
N THR A 137 16.38 -19.92 -12.72
CA THR A 137 16.27 -21.14 -11.96
C THR A 137 17.09 -22.21 -12.68
N VAL A 138 17.88 -22.97 -11.92
CA VAL A 138 18.71 -24.05 -12.48
C VAL A 138 18.04 -25.37 -12.16
N SER A 139 17.84 -26.22 -13.20
CA SER A 139 17.26 -27.55 -13.00
C SER A 139 18.22 -28.45 -12.24
N LYS A 140 17.68 -29.30 -11.36
CA LYS A 140 18.47 -30.26 -10.57
C LYS A 140 19.20 -31.26 -11.45
N GLU A 141 18.58 -31.65 -12.57
CA GLU A 141 19.17 -32.56 -13.53
C GLU A 141 19.81 -31.76 -14.67
N GLY A 142 21.12 -31.93 -14.83
CA GLY A 142 21.87 -31.36 -15.94
C GLY A 142 22.26 -29.91 -15.82
N GLY A 143 21.91 -29.23 -14.73
CA GLY A 143 22.30 -27.83 -14.49
C GLY A 143 21.83 -26.87 -15.56
N ARG A 144 20.59 -27.00 -16.02
CA ARG A 144 20.04 -26.21 -17.13
C ARG A 144 19.36 -24.95 -16.65
N LEU A 145 19.68 -23.84 -17.28
CA LEU A 145 19.12 -22.53 -16.99
C LEU A 145 17.72 -22.37 -17.56
N GLY A 146 16.84 -21.74 -16.81
CA GLY A 146 15.51 -21.46 -17.30
C GLY A 146 14.69 -20.67 -16.29
N TYR A 147 13.38 -20.70 -16.51
CA TYR A 147 12.39 -20.08 -15.65
C TYR A 147 11.35 -21.10 -15.22
N VAL A 148 10.54 -20.76 -14.23
CA VAL A 148 9.48 -21.64 -13.74
C VAL A 148 8.13 -21.09 -14.21
N HIS A 149 7.31 -21.95 -14.84
CA HIS A 149 5.96 -21.58 -15.25
C HIS A 149 5.14 -21.23 -14.00
N LYS A 150 4.47 -20.09 -14.01
CA LYS A 150 3.76 -19.54 -12.87
C LYS A 150 2.70 -20.48 -12.30
N GLU A 151 1.86 -21.07 -13.15
CA GLU A 151 0.76 -21.95 -12.71
C GLU A 151 1.16 -23.41 -12.64
N ARG A 152 1.90 -23.89 -13.63
CA ARG A 152 2.30 -25.30 -13.71
C ARG A 152 3.47 -25.66 -12.80
N ARG A 153 4.20 -24.64 -12.32
CA ARG A 153 5.39 -24.79 -11.45
C ARG A 153 6.45 -25.71 -12.09
N ARG A 154 6.50 -25.73 -13.40
CA ARG A 154 7.41 -26.55 -14.20
C ARG A 154 8.56 -25.70 -14.72
N HIS A 155 9.79 -26.25 -14.68
CA HIS A 155 10.97 -25.60 -15.23
C HIS A 155 10.88 -25.55 -16.76
N VAL A 156 11.16 -24.36 -17.32
CA VAL A 156 11.22 -24.13 -18.77
C VAL A 156 12.66 -23.77 -19.10
N GLU A 157 13.38 -24.69 -19.76
CA GLU A 157 14.75 -24.46 -20.17
C GLU A 157 14.80 -23.38 -21.25
N ILE A 158 15.67 -22.40 -21.07
CA ILE A 158 15.78 -21.24 -21.97
C ILE A 158 17.17 -21.24 -22.63
N ASP A 159 17.21 -21.27 -23.95
CA ASP A 159 18.46 -21.11 -24.70
C ASP A 159 18.70 -19.66 -25.09
N TYR A 160 17.64 -18.87 -25.23
CA TYR A 160 17.71 -17.46 -25.62
C TYR A 160 16.49 -16.74 -25.08
N CYS A 161 16.69 -15.59 -24.43
CA CYS A 161 15.60 -14.76 -23.95
C CYS A 161 15.59 -13.43 -24.71
N HIS A 162 14.52 -13.19 -25.47
CA HIS A 162 14.41 -11.99 -26.31
C HIS A 162 14.36 -10.68 -25.52
N LEU A 163 13.98 -10.72 -24.22
CA LEU A 163 14.02 -9.51 -23.39
C LEU A 163 15.44 -9.14 -22.97
N MET A 164 16.31 -10.13 -22.80
CA MET A 164 17.64 -9.92 -22.24
C MET A 164 18.59 -9.28 -23.25
N THR A 165 19.54 -8.51 -22.71
CA THR A 165 20.62 -7.94 -23.55
C THR A 165 21.39 -9.05 -24.27
N PRO A 166 22.00 -8.75 -25.43
CA PRO A 166 22.81 -9.75 -26.14
C PRO A 166 23.89 -10.37 -25.26
N TRP A 167 24.52 -9.58 -24.39
CA TRP A 167 25.57 -10.09 -23.49
C TRP A 167 25.03 -11.20 -22.58
N ILE A 168 23.82 -11.00 -22.00
CA ILE A 168 23.22 -12.02 -21.11
C ILE A 168 22.93 -13.29 -21.91
N ASN A 169 22.42 -13.16 -23.13
CA ASN A 169 22.16 -14.34 -23.98
C ASN A 169 23.46 -15.09 -24.33
N ASP A 170 24.54 -14.37 -24.61
CA ASP A 170 25.85 -14.99 -24.83
C ASP A 170 26.33 -15.71 -23.56
N ALA A 171 26.13 -15.11 -22.39
CA ALA A 171 26.48 -15.73 -21.11
C ALA A 171 25.67 -17.00 -20.86
N VAL A 172 24.38 -17.02 -21.21
CA VAL A 172 23.54 -18.22 -21.10
C VAL A 172 24.16 -19.36 -21.92
N GLN A 173 24.64 -19.10 -23.15
CA GLN A 173 25.27 -20.12 -23.97
C GLN A 173 26.53 -20.71 -23.30
N VAL A 174 27.32 -19.86 -22.65
CA VAL A 174 28.52 -20.29 -21.92
C VAL A 174 28.18 -21.12 -20.69
N LEU A 175 27.09 -20.79 -20.01
CA LEU A 175 26.72 -21.37 -18.70
C LEU A 175 25.82 -22.61 -18.82
N GLN A 176 25.14 -22.78 -19.95
CA GLN A 176 24.10 -23.81 -20.09
C GLN A 176 24.69 -25.21 -19.85
N SER A 177 24.02 -25.99 -18.99
CA SER A 177 24.39 -27.34 -18.58
C SER A 177 25.69 -27.42 -17.77
N LYS A 178 26.18 -26.28 -17.24
CA LYS A 178 27.45 -26.24 -16.49
C LYS A 178 27.29 -25.72 -15.06
N VAL A 179 26.05 -25.37 -14.64
CA VAL A 179 25.85 -24.64 -13.38
C VAL A 179 25.04 -25.47 -12.35
N ALA A 180 25.19 -26.79 -12.38
CA ALA A 180 24.51 -27.68 -11.46
C ALA A 180 24.90 -27.47 -9.96
N GLU A 181 25.92 -26.67 -9.70
CA GLU A 181 26.37 -26.30 -8.35
C GLU A 181 25.34 -25.48 -7.57
N THR A 182 24.36 -24.87 -8.27
CA THR A 182 23.40 -23.97 -7.63
C THR A 182 21.99 -24.24 -8.15
N THR A 183 20.99 -23.77 -7.39
CA THR A 183 19.57 -23.83 -7.81
C THR A 183 19.09 -22.52 -8.41
N GLN A 184 19.79 -21.41 -8.16
CA GLN A 184 19.47 -20.10 -8.75
C GLN A 184 20.75 -19.38 -9.12
N LEU A 185 20.66 -18.60 -10.16
CA LEU A 185 21.79 -17.87 -10.74
C LEU A 185 21.32 -16.47 -11.12
N SER A 186 22.14 -15.47 -10.79
CA SER A 186 21.87 -14.08 -11.13
C SER A 186 22.95 -13.54 -12.06
N LEU A 187 22.51 -12.90 -13.15
CA LEU A 187 23.39 -12.19 -14.10
C LEU A 187 22.95 -10.74 -14.18
N ARG A 188 23.90 -9.83 -14.05
CA ARG A 188 23.68 -8.40 -14.28
C ARG A 188 24.75 -7.88 -15.21
N TYR A 189 24.37 -6.95 -16.08
CA TYR A 189 25.28 -6.41 -17.09
C TYR A 189 25.10 -4.90 -17.21
N GLY A 190 26.22 -4.18 -17.15
CA GLY A 190 26.25 -2.74 -17.38
C GLY A 190 26.37 -2.46 -18.86
N VAL A 191 25.25 -2.10 -19.51
CA VAL A 191 25.22 -1.92 -20.97
C VAL A 191 26.10 -0.77 -21.41
N ASN A 192 26.39 0.20 -20.55
CA ASN A 192 27.20 1.38 -20.86
C ASN A 192 28.63 1.26 -20.31
N THR A 193 29.00 0.13 -19.72
CA THR A 193 30.31 -0.06 -19.07
C THR A 193 30.98 -1.39 -19.43
N ASP A 194 30.21 -2.36 -19.89
CA ASP A 194 30.61 -3.77 -20.07
C ASP A 194 30.96 -4.50 -18.76
N SER A 195 30.72 -3.88 -17.63
CA SER A 195 30.86 -4.50 -16.31
C SER A 195 29.76 -5.54 -16.11
N TYR A 196 30.06 -6.63 -15.40
CA TYR A 196 29.04 -7.64 -15.15
C TYR A 196 29.17 -8.27 -13.77
N LEU A 197 28.11 -8.96 -13.37
CA LEU A 197 28.03 -9.69 -12.10
C LEU A 197 27.37 -11.03 -12.38
N LEU A 198 28.05 -12.11 -11.99
CA LEU A 198 27.55 -13.48 -12.05
C LEU A 198 27.62 -14.07 -10.65
N GLN A 199 26.46 -14.39 -10.08
CA GLN A 199 26.36 -14.96 -8.74
C GLN A 199 25.57 -16.27 -8.80
N PRO A 200 25.93 -17.29 -8.02
CA PRO A 200 27.01 -17.34 -7.02
C PRO A 200 28.39 -17.58 -7.65
N THR A 201 29.41 -17.77 -6.81
CA THR A 201 30.73 -18.20 -7.28
C THR A 201 30.67 -19.66 -7.72
N PHE A 202 31.22 -19.94 -8.92
CA PHE A 202 31.25 -21.30 -9.50
C PHE A 202 32.65 -21.89 -9.44
N GLN A 203 32.73 -23.18 -9.13
CA GLN A 203 33.98 -23.92 -9.06
C GLN A 203 34.26 -24.71 -10.36
N ASN A 204 33.24 -24.93 -11.20
CA ASN A 204 33.38 -25.71 -12.44
C ASN A 204 34.37 -25.03 -13.37
N PRO A 205 35.52 -25.71 -13.69
CA PRO A 205 36.55 -25.09 -14.54
C PRO A 205 36.14 -24.93 -16.01
N GLU A 206 35.06 -25.57 -16.43
CA GLU A 206 34.55 -25.41 -17.79
C GLU A 206 33.86 -24.07 -18.02
N ILE A 207 33.51 -23.35 -16.94
CA ILE A 207 32.89 -22.03 -17.03
C ILE A 207 33.99 -21.01 -17.24
N SER A 208 33.99 -20.37 -18.42
CA SER A 208 35.01 -19.38 -18.79
C SER A 208 34.75 -17.99 -18.18
N LEU A 209 33.50 -17.70 -17.80
CA LEU A 209 33.16 -16.43 -17.18
C LEU A 209 33.58 -16.41 -15.71
N LYS A 210 34.21 -15.34 -15.28
CA LYS A 210 34.48 -15.13 -13.86
C LYS A 210 33.16 -14.91 -13.14
N SER A 211 33.08 -15.45 -11.91
CA SER A 211 31.85 -15.40 -11.10
C SER A 211 32.13 -14.92 -9.69
N GLY A 212 31.08 -14.59 -8.96
CA GLY A 212 31.18 -14.20 -7.55
C GLY A 212 31.55 -12.74 -7.34
N GLN A 213 31.40 -11.90 -8.35
CA GLN A 213 31.62 -10.46 -8.17
C GLN A 213 30.67 -9.92 -7.11
N LYS A 214 31.16 -9.04 -6.27
CA LYS A 214 30.35 -8.40 -5.23
C LYS A 214 29.47 -7.31 -5.80
N TYR A 215 29.91 -6.67 -6.87
CA TYR A 215 29.19 -5.59 -7.55
C TYR A 215 29.52 -5.55 -9.03
N TYR A 216 28.69 -4.82 -9.78
CA TYR A 216 29.00 -4.40 -11.16
C TYR A 216 28.80 -2.89 -11.25
N GLN A 217 29.16 -2.32 -12.38
CA GLN A 217 29.02 -0.89 -12.60
C GLN A 217 28.13 -0.64 -13.82
N GLU A 218 27.31 0.41 -13.72
CA GLU A 218 26.52 0.88 -14.85
C GLU A 218 26.67 2.40 -14.95
N ARG A 219 26.49 2.93 -16.13
CA ARG A 219 26.48 4.37 -16.36
C ARG A 219 25.09 4.80 -16.82
N LEU A 220 24.55 5.82 -16.17
CA LEU A 220 23.31 6.47 -16.59
C LEU A 220 23.62 7.95 -16.79
N LEU A 221 23.26 8.46 -17.98
CA LEU A 221 23.64 9.82 -18.38
C LEU A 221 25.16 9.95 -18.24
N SER A 222 25.65 10.91 -17.47
CA SER A 222 27.09 11.11 -17.30
C SER A 222 27.67 10.48 -16.04
N SER A 223 26.86 9.80 -15.23
CA SER A 223 27.26 9.32 -13.92
C SER A 223 27.41 7.80 -13.90
N LYS A 224 28.46 7.32 -13.24
CA LYS A 224 28.78 5.91 -13.09
C LYS A 224 28.35 5.45 -11.71
N PHE A 225 27.69 4.28 -11.65
CA PHE A 225 27.13 3.73 -10.42
C PHE A 225 27.69 2.35 -10.13
N GLN A 226 28.09 2.13 -8.88
CA GLN A 226 28.35 0.80 -8.36
C GLN A 226 27.04 0.23 -7.86
N VAL A 227 26.77 -1.06 -8.20
CA VAL A 227 25.55 -1.74 -7.78
C VAL A 227 25.92 -3.14 -7.28
N SER A 228 25.73 -3.39 -6.00
CA SER A 228 26.03 -4.69 -5.37
C SER A 228 24.96 -5.72 -5.71
N SER A 229 25.31 -6.98 -5.59
CA SER A 229 24.44 -8.11 -5.92
C SER A 229 23.01 -8.00 -5.32
N PRO A 230 22.84 -7.67 -4.02
CA PRO A 230 21.48 -7.58 -3.47
C PRO A 230 20.78 -6.24 -3.71
N SER A 231 21.47 -5.24 -4.29
CA SER A 231 20.89 -3.90 -4.48
C SER A 231 19.97 -3.87 -5.70
N PHE A 232 18.91 -3.09 -5.59
CA PHE A 232 18.03 -2.84 -6.73
C PHE A 232 18.65 -1.80 -7.66
N PHE A 233 18.45 -1.98 -8.97
CA PHE A 233 18.85 -1.02 -9.98
C PHE A 233 18.05 -1.27 -11.26
N UNK A 234 17.79 -0.30 -12.10
CA UNK A 234 17.06 -0.35 -13.21
C UNK A 234 17.51 -1.41 -14.10
N VAL A 235 16.56 -2.02 -14.60
CA VAL A 235 16.85 -3.16 -15.49
C VAL A 235 16.84 -2.83 -16.97
N ASN A 236 16.37 -1.63 -17.32
CA ASN A 236 16.30 -1.11 -18.70
C ASN A 236 17.01 0.24 -18.68
N SER A 237 18.30 0.23 -18.92
CA SER A 237 19.13 1.43 -18.74
C SER A 237 18.71 2.61 -19.62
N PRO A 238 18.43 2.44 -20.93
CA PRO A 238 17.97 3.60 -21.73
C PRO A 238 16.67 4.21 -21.20
N GLN A 239 15.73 3.38 -20.74
CA GLN A 239 14.46 3.89 -20.21
C GLN A 239 14.64 4.48 -18.81
N ALA A 240 15.57 3.95 -18.01
CA ALA A 240 15.93 4.55 -16.71
C ALA A 240 16.47 5.97 -16.92
N GLU A 241 17.25 6.18 -17.96
CA GLU A 241 17.71 7.53 -18.32
C GLU A 241 16.54 8.45 -18.67
N ASN A 242 15.54 7.94 -19.37
CA ASN A 242 14.33 8.72 -19.69
C ASN A 242 13.55 9.07 -18.42
N ILE A 243 13.41 8.13 -17.49
CA ILE A 243 12.78 8.43 -16.18
C ILE A 243 13.57 9.53 -15.47
N ALA A 244 14.91 9.42 -15.47
CA ALA A 244 15.75 10.44 -14.83
C ALA A 244 15.53 11.82 -15.45
N ARG A 245 15.42 11.89 -16.78
CA ARG A 245 15.13 13.16 -17.47
C ARG A 245 13.78 13.73 -17.08
N ILE A 246 12.74 12.88 -16.98
CA ILE A 246 11.40 13.31 -16.56
C ILE A 246 11.46 13.86 -15.13
N VAL A 247 12.15 13.16 -14.22
CA VAL A 247 12.31 13.60 -12.82
C VAL A 247 13.03 14.95 -12.78
N MET A 248 14.14 15.08 -13.50
CA MET A 248 14.95 16.31 -13.50
C MET A 248 14.16 17.48 -14.10
N ASP A 249 13.41 17.24 -15.19
CA ASP A 249 12.55 18.26 -15.79
C ASP A 249 11.45 18.68 -14.83
N GLY A 250 10.84 17.73 -14.12
CA GLY A 250 9.79 18.02 -13.15
C GLY A 250 10.29 18.81 -11.95
N LEU A 251 11.50 18.53 -11.50
CA LEU A 251 12.10 19.21 -10.35
C LEU A 251 12.48 20.67 -10.64
N GLN A 252 12.90 20.96 -11.88
CA GLN A 252 13.28 22.33 -12.32
C GLN A 252 14.33 22.97 -11.39
N LEU A 253 15.41 22.23 -11.12
CA LEU A 253 16.45 22.67 -10.20
C LEU A 253 17.37 23.74 -10.81
N ASN A 254 17.80 24.70 -9.98
CA ASN A 254 18.69 25.80 -10.40
C ASN A 254 19.88 26.01 -9.46
N GLY A 255 20.18 25.05 -8.60
CA GLY A 255 21.27 25.15 -7.63
C GLY A 255 20.90 25.67 -6.26
N LYS A 256 19.66 26.13 -6.09
CA LYS A 256 19.21 26.75 -4.82
C LYS A 256 18.35 25.81 -3.96
N GLN A 257 17.94 24.68 -4.51
CA GLN A 257 16.96 23.80 -3.86
C GLN A 257 17.62 22.74 -2.98
N THR A 258 16.96 22.42 -1.87
CA THR A 258 17.24 21.25 -1.07
C THR A 258 16.19 20.19 -1.40
N VAL A 259 16.67 19.00 -1.81
CA VAL A 259 15.81 17.90 -2.28
C VAL A 259 16.03 16.69 -1.38
N VAL A 260 14.94 16.01 -1.00
CA VAL A 260 15.01 14.74 -0.29
C VAL A 260 14.74 13.62 -1.31
N ASP A 261 15.69 12.68 -1.42
CA ASP A 261 15.53 11.44 -2.18
C ASP A 261 15.13 10.38 -1.14
N ALA A 262 13.84 10.09 -1.05
CA ALA A 262 13.27 9.45 0.13
C ALA A 262 13.39 7.92 0.14
N TYR A 263 13.58 7.29 -1.01
CA TYR A 263 13.82 5.84 -1.15
C TYR A 263 15.02 5.70 -2.08
N ALA A 264 16.18 6.08 -1.57
CA ALA A 264 17.30 6.44 -2.44
C ALA A 264 18.00 5.25 -3.10
N GLY A 265 17.89 4.03 -2.52
CA GLY A 265 18.60 2.88 -3.05
C GLY A 265 20.09 3.13 -3.09
N VAL A 266 20.71 2.90 -4.25
CA VAL A 266 22.13 3.18 -4.44
C VAL A 266 22.40 4.67 -4.71
N SER A 267 21.40 5.53 -4.50
CA SER A 267 21.41 6.99 -4.67
C SER A 267 21.44 7.44 -6.12
N THR A 268 20.73 6.74 -6.98
CA THR A 268 20.68 7.07 -8.42
C THR A 268 20.24 8.52 -8.63
N PHE A 269 19.07 8.91 -8.12
CA PHE A 269 18.56 10.26 -8.34
C PHE A 269 19.40 11.30 -7.59
N ALA A 270 19.81 11.00 -6.36
CA ALA A 270 20.64 11.92 -5.59
C ALA A 270 21.91 12.29 -6.35
N VAL A 271 22.58 11.31 -6.95
CA VAL A 271 23.79 11.56 -7.74
C VAL A 271 23.47 12.42 -8.97
N LEU A 272 22.40 12.07 -9.69
CA LEU A 272 22.07 12.76 -10.95
C LEU A 272 21.66 14.21 -10.76
N ILE A 273 21.07 14.55 -9.60
CA ILE A 273 20.59 15.91 -9.35
C ILE A 273 21.54 16.75 -8.50
N ALA A 274 22.58 16.14 -7.92
CA ALA A 274 23.48 16.83 -6.97
C ALA A 274 24.09 18.11 -7.58
N GLY A 275 24.51 18.04 -8.84
CA GLY A 275 25.14 19.21 -9.50
C GLY A 275 24.22 20.39 -9.73
N LYS A 276 22.91 20.19 -9.64
CA LYS A 276 21.90 21.25 -9.81
C LYS A 276 21.13 21.55 -8.54
N SER A 277 21.60 21.01 -7.41
CA SER A 277 20.96 21.19 -6.10
C SER A 277 21.88 21.92 -5.14
N LYS A 278 21.31 22.67 -4.22
CA LYS A 278 22.05 23.19 -3.08
C LYS A 278 22.49 22.03 -2.18
N LYS A 279 21.56 21.11 -1.89
CA LYS A 279 21.75 19.98 -0.99
C LYS A 279 20.82 18.86 -1.36
N VAL A 280 21.27 17.62 -1.28
CA VAL A 280 20.41 16.44 -1.42
C VAL A 280 20.53 15.61 -0.17
N ILE A 281 19.38 15.26 0.40
CA ILE A 281 19.25 14.37 1.56
C ILE A 281 18.73 13.04 1.03
N ALA A 282 19.53 11.98 1.13
CA ALA A 282 19.17 10.66 0.63
C ALA A 282 18.88 9.72 1.81
N VAL A 283 17.69 9.11 1.80
CA VAL A 283 17.24 8.20 2.87
C VAL A 283 17.13 6.80 2.29
N GLU A 284 17.76 5.81 2.93
CA GLU A 284 17.72 4.42 2.48
C GLU A 284 17.75 3.47 3.66
N GLU A 285 16.86 2.48 3.63
CA GLU A 285 16.76 1.47 4.68
C GLU A 285 17.81 0.37 4.54
N SER A 286 18.13 -0.03 3.30
CA SER A 286 19.02 -1.17 3.01
C SER A 286 20.47 -0.84 3.28
N ALA A 287 21.10 -1.58 4.21
CA ALA A 287 22.52 -1.42 4.51
C ALA A 287 23.40 -1.69 3.29
N SER A 288 23.05 -2.69 2.47
CA SER A 288 23.84 -3.01 1.27
C SER A 288 23.73 -1.91 0.21
N ALA A 289 22.55 -1.33 0.02
CA ALA A 289 22.39 -0.21 -0.90
C ALA A 289 23.16 1.02 -0.43
N LEU A 290 23.22 1.24 0.88
CA LEU A 290 24.01 2.36 1.44
C LEU A 290 25.50 2.21 1.23
N VAL A 291 26.03 0.99 1.25
CA VAL A 291 27.44 0.76 0.91
C VAL A 291 27.69 1.27 -0.52
N ASP A 292 26.82 0.91 -1.46
CA ASP A 292 26.92 1.41 -2.83
C ASP A 292 26.74 2.92 -2.90
N ALA A 293 25.74 3.44 -2.16
CA ALA A 293 25.45 4.88 -2.12
C ALA A 293 26.66 5.69 -1.66
N ARG A 294 27.40 5.20 -0.65
CA ARG A 294 28.61 5.87 -0.16
C ARG A 294 29.67 5.96 -1.25
N VAL A 295 29.85 4.88 -2.03
CA VAL A 295 30.77 4.88 -3.16
C VAL A 295 30.28 5.85 -4.25
N ASN A 296 29.01 5.78 -4.57
CA ASN A 296 28.41 6.57 -5.66
C ASN A 296 28.40 8.07 -5.37
N THR A 297 28.36 8.45 -4.09
CA THR A 297 28.32 9.86 -3.68
C THR A 297 29.63 10.38 -3.10
N GLN A 298 30.70 9.58 -3.12
CA GLN A 298 31.95 9.92 -2.40
C GLN A 298 32.59 11.25 -2.84
N ASN A 299 32.38 11.65 -4.09
CA ASN A 299 32.94 12.89 -4.63
C ASN A 299 31.93 14.04 -4.65
N LEU A 300 30.76 13.86 -4.02
CA LEU A 300 29.68 14.84 -3.98
C LEU A 300 29.56 15.41 -2.58
N HIS A 301 30.02 16.65 -2.41
CA HIS A 301 30.09 17.30 -1.09
C HIS A 301 28.70 17.72 -0.55
N ASN A 302 27.69 17.82 -1.42
CA ASN A 302 26.36 18.31 -1.05
C ASN A 302 25.30 17.21 -0.92
N VAL A 303 25.71 15.94 -0.88
CA VAL A 303 24.78 14.81 -0.64
C VAL A 303 25.01 14.26 0.76
N GLU A 304 23.94 14.19 1.56
CA GLU A 304 23.96 13.57 2.89
C GLU A 304 23.17 12.27 2.84
N LEU A 305 23.76 11.19 3.36
CA LEU A 305 23.14 9.87 3.39
C LEU A 305 22.66 9.55 4.82
N TYR A 306 21.41 9.08 4.93
CA TYR A 306 20.82 8.66 6.20
C TYR A 306 20.29 7.25 6.07
N GLN A 307 20.69 6.36 6.99
CA GLN A 307 20.17 5.00 7.03
C GLN A 307 18.92 4.96 7.89
N GLY A 308 17.85 4.45 7.31
CA GLY A 308 16.60 4.24 8.04
C GLY A 308 15.42 4.20 7.11
N LYS A 309 14.28 4.03 7.72
CA LYS A 309 13.00 3.98 6.98
C LYS A 309 12.51 5.39 6.69
N THR A 310 12.03 5.59 5.48
CA THR A 310 11.46 6.87 5.07
C THR A 310 10.35 7.32 6.03
N GLU A 311 9.46 6.41 6.41
CA GLU A 311 8.34 6.74 7.30
C GLU A 311 8.77 7.15 8.71
N GLU A 312 10.00 6.84 9.09
CA GLU A 312 10.56 7.23 10.40
C GLU A 312 11.43 8.48 10.32
N LEU A 313 12.12 8.69 9.20
CA LEU A 313 13.12 9.76 9.08
C LEU A 313 12.62 11.03 8.41
N LEU A 314 11.65 10.91 7.49
CA LEU A 314 11.24 12.07 6.68
C LEU A 314 10.77 13.25 7.53
N ALA A 315 10.05 12.99 8.62
CA ALA A 315 9.57 14.02 9.53
C ALA A 315 10.71 14.75 10.25
N ASN A 316 11.89 14.13 10.34
CA ASN A 316 13.04 14.73 11.06
C ASN A 316 13.70 15.86 10.29
N PHE A 317 13.40 16.00 8.99
CA PHE A 317 14.00 17.03 8.14
C PHE A 317 13.16 18.32 8.11
N THR A 318 12.22 18.46 9.04
CA THR A 318 11.32 19.63 9.11
C THR A 318 12.03 20.95 9.43
N GLY A 319 13.19 20.89 10.06
CA GLY A 319 14.01 22.06 10.34
C GLY A 319 14.73 22.62 9.11
N ASP A 320 14.92 21.80 8.09
CA ASP A 320 15.47 22.21 6.81
C ASP A 320 14.33 22.70 5.91
N GLN A 321 14.63 23.69 5.10
CA GLN A 321 13.67 24.13 4.09
C GLN A 321 13.75 23.19 2.91
N ILE A 322 12.86 22.22 2.85
CA ILE A 322 12.82 21.22 1.78
C ILE A 322 12.02 21.80 0.61
N ASP A 323 12.62 21.83 -0.57
CA ASP A 323 12.00 22.38 -1.78
C ASP A 323 11.31 21.29 -2.61
N ALA A 324 11.80 20.06 -2.55
CA ALA A 324 11.19 18.95 -3.28
C ALA A 324 11.51 17.63 -2.59
N VAL A 325 10.63 16.66 -2.78
CA VAL A 325 10.82 15.27 -2.32
C VAL A 325 10.62 14.34 -3.51
N ILE A 326 11.58 13.43 -3.72
CA ILE A 326 11.45 12.33 -4.67
C ILE A 326 11.01 11.09 -3.89
N LEU A 327 9.92 10.47 -4.32
CA LEU A 327 9.41 9.22 -3.76
C LEU A 327 9.56 8.12 -4.81
N ASP A 328 10.22 7.03 -4.44
CA ASP A 328 10.34 5.84 -5.30
C ASP A 328 10.07 4.61 -4.43
N PRO A 329 8.85 4.48 -3.88
CA PRO A 329 8.55 3.44 -2.92
C PRO A 329 8.42 2.06 -3.57
N PRO A 330 8.42 0.98 -2.76
CA PRO A 330 8.16 -0.36 -3.27
C PRO A 330 6.71 -0.50 -3.77
N ARG A 331 6.37 -1.67 -4.31
CA ARG A 331 5.02 -1.97 -4.85
C ARG A 331 3.89 -1.68 -3.86
N SER A 332 4.16 -1.83 -2.57
CA SER A 332 3.17 -1.54 -1.53
C SER A 332 2.86 -0.05 -1.38
N GLY A 333 3.59 0.82 -2.08
CA GLY A 333 3.44 2.25 -1.99
C GLY A 333 4.10 2.83 -0.75
N CYS A 334 3.78 4.07 -0.44
CA CYS A 334 4.30 4.74 0.75
C CYS A 334 3.62 4.23 2.01
N MET A 335 4.38 4.12 3.09
CA MET A 335 3.81 3.87 4.40
C MET A 335 3.09 5.13 4.88
N GLN A 336 2.12 4.94 5.78
CA GLN A 336 1.31 6.05 6.30
C GLN A 336 2.17 7.17 6.89
N GLY A 337 3.24 6.83 7.61
CA GLY A 337 4.14 7.82 8.21
C GLY A 337 4.81 8.72 7.17
N THR A 338 5.11 8.20 5.99
CA THR A 338 5.68 8.99 4.90
C THR A 338 4.66 10.02 4.40
N LEU A 339 3.43 9.57 4.16
CA LEU A 339 2.36 10.47 3.68
C LEU A 339 2.03 11.53 4.73
N ASP A 340 1.98 11.14 6.00
CA ASP A 340 1.72 12.07 7.10
C ASP A 340 2.80 13.14 7.19
N ALA A 341 4.07 12.77 7.05
CA ALA A 341 5.18 13.72 7.08
C ALA A 341 5.07 14.74 5.93
N LEU A 342 4.70 14.28 4.74
CA LEU A 342 4.52 15.17 3.58
C LEU A 342 3.35 16.14 3.76
N LEU A 343 2.28 15.66 4.39
CA LEU A 343 1.11 16.52 4.64
C LEU A 343 1.35 17.50 5.79
N GLU A 344 2.16 17.11 6.76
CA GLU A 344 2.47 17.95 7.92
C GLU A 344 3.39 19.12 7.57
N ASN A 345 4.40 18.87 6.75
CA ASN A 345 5.31 19.90 6.25
C ASN A 345 5.39 19.80 4.74
N PRO A 346 4.35 20.24 4.03
CA PRO A 346 4.29 19.99 2.59
C PRO A 346 5.38 20.74 1.83
N PRO A 347 6.23 20.02 1.09
CA PRO A 347 7.22 20.69 0.24
C PRO A 347 6.52 21.32 -0.97
N PRO A 348 7.14 22.33 -1.61
CA PRO A 348 6.56 22.90 -2.83
C PRO A 348 6.31 21.89 -3.95
N LYS A 349 7.08 20.80 -4.00
CA LYS A 349 6.99 19.82 -5.09
C LYS A 349 7.27 18.41 -4.59
N ILE A 350 6.54 17.44 -5.14
CA ILE A 350 6.78 16.01 -4.95
C ILE A 350 6.87 15.35 -6.33
N VAL A 351 7.88 14.51 -6.53
CA VAL A 351 7.99 13.66 -7.71
C VAL A 351 7.83 12.21 -7.23
N TYR A 352 6.76 11.56 -7.66
CA TYR A 352 6.42 10.19 -7.24
C TYR A 352 6.67 9.24 -8.40
N ILE A 353 7.62 8.33 -8.23
CA ILE A 353 7.92 7.26 -9.19
C ILE A 353 7.23 6.01 -8.68
N SER A 354 6.34 5.44 -9.50
CA SER A 354 5.51 4.30 -9.09
C SER A 354 5.74 3.10 -9.98
N CYS A 355 5.75 1.92 -9.36
CA CYS A 355 5.73 0.65 -10.09
C CYS A 355 4.40 -0.11 -9.92
N ASP A 356 3.39 0.51 -9.29
CA ASP A 356 2.07 -0.11 -9.08
C ASP A 356 0.97 0.96 -9.15
N PRO A 357 0.08 0.89 -10.15
CA PRO A 357 -0.97 1.90 -10.30
C PRO A 357 -1.96 1.98 -9.14
N GLU A 358 -2.26 0.86 -8.49
CA GLU A 358 -3.27 0.82 -7.42
C GLU A 358 -2.76 1.49 -6.15
N THR A 359 -1.52 1.21 -5.74
CA THR A 359 -0.95 1.87 -4.57
C THR A 359 -0.63 3.34 -4.87
N LEU A 360 -0.25 3.66 -6.10
CA LEU A 360 -0.13 5.06 -6.52
C LEU A 360 -1.46 5.80 -6.35
N ALA A 361 -2.54 5.23 -6.84
CA ALA A 361 -3.87 5.85 -6.74
C ALA A 361 -4.26 6.09 -5.29
N ARG A 362 -4.01 5.11 -4.42
CA ARG A 362 -4.26 5.22 -2.98
C ARG A 362 -3.46 6.39 -2.37
N ASP A 363 -2.17 6.46 -2.67
CA ASP A 363 -1.28 7.47 -2.11
C ASP A 363 -1.60 8.86 -2.65
N LEU A 364 -1.89 8.97 -3.96
CA LEU A 364 -2.26 10.25 -4.56
C LEU A 364 -3.59 10.77 -4.01
N ALA A 365 -4.56 9.89 -3.73
CA ALA A 365 -5.82 10.29 -3.10
C ALA A 365 -5.56 10.97 -1.75
N ILE A 366 -4.62 10.44 -0.98
CA ILE A 366 -4.25 10.99 0.32
C ILE A 366 -3.54 12.34 0.15
N LEU A 367 -2.57 12.43 -0.76
CA LEU A 367 -1.81 13.66 -0.96
C LEU A 367 -2.69 14.77 -1.55
N THR A 368 -3.58 14.44 -2.48
CA THR A 368 -4.47 15.44 -3.10
C THR A 368 -5.64 15.84 -2.21
N SER A 369 -5.93 15.07 -1.16
CA SER A 369 -6.88 15.52 -0.13
C SER A 369 -6.26 16.60 0.76
N GLY A 370 -4.92 16.72 0.76
CA GLY A 370 -4.18 17.81 1.38
C GLY A 370 -3.92 18.93 0.38
N PRO A 371 -2.79 19.65 0.52
CA PRO A 371 -2.55 20.87 -0.27
C PRO A 371 -1.81 20.60 -1.59
N PHE A 372 -1.97 19.40 -2.20
CA PHE A 372 -1.25 19.07 -3.43
C PHE A 372 -2.20 18.92 -4.61
N ASN A 373 -1.78 19.45 -5.76
CA ASN A 373 -2.42 19.21 -7.06
C ASN A 373 -1.50 18.35 -7.91
N ILE A 374 -2.08 17.50 -8.74
CA ILE A 374 -1.32 16.73 -9.73
C ILE A 374 -1.09 17.63 -10.95
N ASP A 375 0.19 17.85 -11.25
CA ASP A 375 0.60 18.62 -12.42
C ASP A 375 0.71 17.72 -13.66
N CYS A 376 1.22 16.51 -13.49
CA CYS A 376 1.51 15.62 -14.61
C CYS A 376 1.56 14.17 -14.15
N VAL A 377 0.97 13.28 -14.94
CA VAL A 377 1.10 11.82 -14.76
C VAL A 377 1.66 11.25 -16.06
N GLN A 378 2.91 10.80 -16.03
CA GLN A 378 3.60 10.26 -17.19
C GLN A 378 3.87 8.77 -16.99
N PRO A 379 3.09 7.89 -17.62
CA PRO A 379 3.47 6.47 -17.63
C PRO A 379 4.67 6.24 -18.54
N VAL A 380 5.53 5.30 -18.13
CA VAL A 380 6.80 5.01 -18.81
C VAL A 380 6.91 3.49 -18.95
N ASP A 381 7.11 2.99 -20.16
CA ASP A 381 7.23 1.56 -20.33
C ASP A 381 8.66 1.09 -20.07
N MET A 382 8.92 0.68 -18.84
CA MET A 382 10.20 0.10 -18.40
C MET A 382 10.33 -1.37 -18.79
N PHE A 383 9.21 -2.04 -19.04
CA PHE A 383 9.16 -3.50 -19.18
C PHE A 383 8.32 -3.90 -20.39
N PRO A 384 8.76 -3.56 -21.62
CA PRO A 384 8.03 -4.01 -22.81
C PRO A 384 7.74 -5.52 -22.80
N GLN A 385 6.61 -5.92 -23.34
CA GLN A 385 6.14 -7.31 -23.46
C GLN A 385 5.61 -7.87 -22.14
N THR A 386 5.56 -7.05 -21.08
CA THR A 386 5.02 -7.45 -19.77
C THR A 386 3.93 -6.47 -19.32
N TYR A 387 3.19 -6.88 -18.29
CA TYR A 387 2.09 -6.07 -17.74
C TYR A 387 2.54 -4.96 -16.80
N HIS A 388 3.81 -4.92 -16.42
CA HIS A 388 4.30 -3.94 -15.43
C HIS A 388 4.13 -2.51 -15.94
N ILE A 389 3.64 -1.64 -15.05
CA ILE A 389 3.39 -0.23 -15.38
C ILE A 389 4.21 0.64 -14.44
N GLU A 390 5.10 1.41 -15.02
CA GLU A 390 5.90 2.41 -14.30
C GLU A 390 5.34 3.78 -14.62
N SER A 391 5.43 4.73 -13.69
CA SER A 391 4.97 6.10 -13.96
C SER A 391 5.69 7.11 -13.09
N VAL A 392 5.70 8.35 -13.56
CA VAL A 392 6.22 9.49 -12.81
C VAL A 392 5.08 10.50 -12.68
N THR A 393 4.71 10.84 -11.44
CA THR A 393 3.71 11.84 -11.14
C THR A 393 4.38 13.05 -10.50
N ILE A 394 4.09 14.23 -11.04
CA ILE A 394 4.56 15.50 -10.47
C ILE A 394 3.41 16.13 -9.71
N LEU A 395 3.62 16.39 -8.42
CA LEU A 395 2.64 17.08 -7.57
C LEU A 395 3.22 18.43 -7.17
N VAL A 396 2.34 19.44 -7.16
CA VAL A 396 2.71 20.82 -6.82
C VAL A 396 1.83 21.26 -5.66
N ARG A 397 2.45 21.93 -4.68
CA ARG A 397 1.72 22.46 -3.52
C ARG A 397 0.84 23.65 -3.94
N ASP A 398 -0.42 23.57 -3.54
CA ASP A 398 -1.39 24.66 -3.69
C ASP A 398 -1.33 25.53 -2.43
N ASN A 399 -0.67 26.66 -2.51
CA ASN A 399 -0.43 27.51 -1.36
C ASN A 399 -1.72 28.15 -0.81
N GLU A 400 -2.71 28.38 -1.67
CA GLU A 400 -4.03 28.88 -1.23
C GLU A 400 -4.74 27.82 -0.39
N ARG A 401 -4.77 26.57 -0.88
CA ARG A 401 -5.37 25.46 -0.12
C ARG A 401 -4.62 25.19 1.17
N LEU A 402 -3.28 25.31 1.17
CA LEU A 402 -2.48 25.17 2.38
C LEU A 402 -2.86 26.24 3.42
N SER A 403 -3.06 27.49 2.98
CA SER A 403 -3.51 28.55 3.90
C SER A 403 -4.86 28.25 4.52
N ILE A 404 -5.80 27.71 3.71
CA ILE A 404 -7.13 27.32 4.21
C ILE A 404 -7.00 26.19 5.24
N ILE A 405 -6.19 25.18 4.95
CA ILE A 405 -5.95 24.05 5.87
C ILE A 405 -5.36 24.56 7.19
N ASN A 406 -4.37 25.43 7.11
CA ASN A 406 -3.69 25.98 8.29
C ASN A 406 -4.58 26.93 9.11
N SER A 407 -5.56 27.56 8.48
CA SER A 407 -6.47 28.50 9.15
C SER A 407 -7.65 27.79 9.82
N ARG A 408 -7.85 26.51 9.58
CA ARG A 408 -8.90 25.74 10.27
C ARG A 408 -8.59 25.70 11.76
N GLN A 409 -9.37 26.50 12.51
CA GLN A 409 -9.16 26.68 13.94
C GLN A 409 -9.81 25.53 14.71
N SER A 410 -9.38 25.31 15.88
CA SER A 410 -9.84 24.47 16.98
C SER A 410 -10.73 23.27 16.63
N LEU A 411 -10.23 22.12 16.96
CA LEU A 411 -10.98 20.87 17.00
C LEU A 411 -11.83 20.86 18.28
N VAL A 412 -13.09 20.46 18.15
CA VAL A 412 -14.01 20.34 19.27
C VAL A 412 -14.40 18.86 19.44
N LEU A 413 -14.22 18.32 20.64
CA LEU A 413 -14.74 17.00 21.01
C LEU A 413 -16.12 17.19 21.65
N ALA A 414 -17.17 16.72 20.99
CA ALA A 414 -18.56 16.81 21.45
C ALA A 414 -18.87 15.64 22.41
N SER A 415 -18.14 15.59 23.52
CA SER A 415 -18.29 14.52 24.50
C SER A 415 -17.63 14.93 25.81
N THR A 416 -18.31 14.72 26.91
CA THR A 416 -17.75 14.92 28.24
C THR A 416 -17.06 13.66 28.79
N SER A 417 -17.05 12.57 28.03
CA SER A 417 -16.43 11.32 28.46
C SER A 417 -14.94 11.48 28.72
N PRO A 418 -14.46 11.26 29.95
CA PRO A 418 -13.02 11.35 30.23
C PRO A 418 -12.20 10.38 29.39
N ARG A 419 -12.73 9.20 29.12
CA ARG A 419 -12.03 8.16 28.34
C ARG A 419 -11.77 8.61 26.91
N ARG A 420 -12.77 9.23 26.27
CA ARG A 420 -12.63 9.77 24.93
C ARG A 420 -11.61 10.92 24.90
N GLN A 421 -11.65 11.75 25.92
CA GLN A 421 -10.66 12.85 26.06
C GLN A 421 -9.25 12.29 26.17
N GLU A 422 -9.04 11.26 27.00
CA GLU A 422 -7.74 10.60 27.17
C GLU A 422 -7.22 10.01 25.87
N ILE A 423 -8.09 9.31 25.13
CA ILE A 423 -7.72 8.70 23.85
C ILE A 423 -7.32 9.80 22.84
N LEU A 424 -8.15 10.82 22.71
CA LEU A 424 -7.89 11.90 21.74
C LEU A 424 -6.62 12.67 22.10
N SER A 425 -6.37 12.92 23.39
CA SER A 425 -5.12 13.54 23.87
C SER A 425 -3.91 12.66 23.55
N ALA A 426 -4.05 11.34 23.75
CA ALA A 426 -2.97 10.40 23.44
C ALA A 426 -2.64 10.34 21.95
N MET A 427 -3.59 10.71 21.08
CA MET A 427 -3.36 10.85 19.65
C MET A 427 -2.59 12.13 19.31
N GLY A 428 -2.22 12.94 20.29
CA GLY A 428 -1.47 14.17 20.08
C GLY A 428 -2.30 15.34 19.55
N ILE A 429 -3.61 15.29 19.75
CA ILE A 429 -4.54 16.28 19.22
C ILE A 429 -4.91 17.27 20.33
N GLU A 430 -4.84 18.56 20.01
CA GLU A 430 -5.37 19.63 20.86
C GLU A 430 -6.84 19.85 20.51
N PHE A 431 -7.69 19.93 21.51
CA PHE A 431 -9.14 20.06 21.30
C PHE A 431 -9.78 20.78 22.47
N LEU A 432 -10.97 21.33 22.19
CA LEU A 432 -11.87 21.87 23.21
C LEU A 432 -12.95 20.80 23.48
N VAL A 433 -13.45 20.76 24.70
CA VAL A 433 -14.52 19.85 25.08
C VAL A 433 -15.85 20.61 25.10
N MET A 434 -16.88 20.01 24.52
CA MET A 434 -18.22 20.58 24.51
C MET A 434 -19.24 19.48 24.76
N ASP A 435 -20.18 19.71 25.68
CA ASP A 435 -21.31 18.81 25.85
C ASP A 435 -22.26 18.99 24.66
N SER A 436 -22.62 17.88 24.01
CA SER A 436 -23.55 17.93 22.88
C SER A 436 -24.97 18.27 23.31
N GLY A 437 -25.32 17.99 24.57
CA GLY A 437 -26.67 18.18 25.09
C GLY A 437 -27.71 17.21 24.53
N VAL A 438 -27.29 16.23 23.74
CA VAL A 438 -28.22 15.29 23.10
C VAL A 438 -28.70 14.25 24.14
N ILE A 439 -30.02 14.06 24.19
CA ILE A 439 -30.68 13.07 25.05
C ILE A 439 -30.76 11.75 24.28
N GLU A 440 -30.47 10.66 24.97
CA GLU A 440 -30.52 9.31 24.39
C GLU A 440 -31.82 8.62 24.83
N PRO A 441 -32.85 8.60 23.99
CA PRO A 441 -34.10 7.94 24.35
C PRO A 441 -33.97 6.43 24.38
N SER A 442 -34.87 5.78 25.12
CA SER A 442 -35.03 4.33 25.10
C SER A 442 -35.42 3.88 23.70
N MET A 443 -34.87 2.77 23.27
CA MET A 443 -35.09 2.25 21.92
C MET A 443 -35.86 0.94 21.95
N PRO A 444 -36.73 0.69 20.96
CA PRO A 444 -37.44 -0.58 20.88
C PRO A 444 -36.52 -1.76 20.66
N ASN A 445 -36.92 -2.94 21.11
CA ASN A 445 -36.19 -4.18 20.86
C ASN A 445 -36.06 -4.39 19.32
N GLY A 446 -34.90 -4.88 18.91
CA GLY A 446 -34.62 -5.13 17.51
C GLY A 446 -33.99 -3.93 16.78
N THR A 447 -33.75 -2.81 17.46
CA THR A 447 -33.04 -1.67 16.89
C THR A 447 -31.63 -2.09 16.48
N ASP A 448 -31.22 -1.74 15.26
CA ASP A 448 -29.88 -2.04 14.75
C ASP A 448 -28.85 -1.17 15.51
N PRO A 449 -27.95 -1.77 16.29
CA PRO A 449 -27.02 -0.98 17.09
C PRO A 449 -26.04 -0.16 16.25
N SER A 450 -25.64 -0.63 15.07
CA SER A 450 -24.72 0.10 14.21
C SER A 450 -25.37 1.35 13.61
N LYS A 451 -26.59 1.22 13.13
CA LYS A 451 -27.36 2.37 12.61
C LYS A 451 -27.62 3.38 13.72
N LEU A 452 -27.96 2.90 14.89
CA LEU A 452 -28.24 3.77 16.05
C LEU A 452 -26.97 4.55 16.46
N ALA A 453 -25.84 3.86 16.58
CA ALA A 453 -24.59 4.50 16.99
C ALA A 453 -24.17 5.57 15.97
N ARG A 454 -24.30 5.27 14.68
CA ARG A 454 -23.96 6.24 13.61
C ARG A 454 -24.88 7.46 13.66
N ALA A 455 -26.20 7.25 13.84
CA ALA A 455 -27.17 8.35 13.91
C ALA A 455 -26.92 9.23 15.14
N ARG A 456 -26.65 8.62 16.30
CA ARG A 456 -26.37 9.36 17.53
C ARG A 456 -25.06 10.14 17.46
N ALA A 457 -24.01 9.55 16.87
CA ALA A 457 -22.73 10.23 16.70
C ALA A 457 -22.90 11.48 15.81
N HIS A 458 -23.65 11.34 14.70
CA HIS A 458 -23.94 12.47 13.82
C HIS A 458 -24.77 13.55 14.55
N GLU A 459 -25.81 13.15 15.27
CA GLU A 459 -26.65 14.10 16.02
C GLU A 459 -25.83 14.88 17.04
N LYS A 460 -24.93 14.20 17.77
CA LYS A 460 -24.03 14.86 18.74
C LYS A 460 -23.09 15.84 18.06
N ALA A 461 -22.51 15.45 16.91
CA ALA A 461 -21.61 16.32 16.15
C ALA A 461 -22.37 17.55 15.62
N TYR A 462 -23.55 17.35 15.09
CA TYR A 462 -24.39 18.44 14.55
C TYR A 462 -24.78 19.42 15.67
N SER A 463 -25.23 18.90 16.81
CA SER A 463 -25.63 19.73 17.95
C SER A 463 -24.49 20.63 18.44
N ALA A 464 -23.30 20.05 18.58
CA ALA A 464 -22.13 20.83 18.99
C ALA A 464 -21.68 21.78 17.86
N GLY A 465 -21.81 21.36 16.61
CA GLY A 465 -21.44 22.17 15.44
C GLY A 465 -22.24 23.44 15.29
N VAL A 466 -23.50 23.43 15.69
CA VAL A 466 -24.38 24.62 15.68
C VAL A 466 -23.81 25.70 16.60
N ALA A 467 -23.23 25.30 17.73
CA ALA A 467 -22.64 26.21 18.71
C ALA A 467 -21.20 26.61 18.38
N CYS A 468 -20.59 25.96 17.37
CA CYS A 468 -19.19 26.15 17.01
C CYS A 468 -19.11 26.71 15.60
N THR A 469 -18.63 27.94 15.44
CA THR A 469 -18.43 28.56 14.12
C THR A 469 -16.99 28.28 13.65
N ASN A 470 -16.83 27.77 12.45
CA ASN A 470 -15.54 27.54 11.79
C ASN A 470 -14.62 26.56 12.54
N GLY A 471 -15.17 25.43 12.94
CA GLY A 471 -14.38 24.38 13.58
C GLY A 471 -14.66 23.01 13.02
N THR A 472 -13.83 22.05 13.39
CA THR A 472 -14.08 20.63 13.13
C THR A 472 -14.55 19.99 14.43
N VAL A 473 -15.65 19.27 14.37
CA VAL A 473 -16.26 18.63 15.53
C VAL A 473 -16.10 17.12 15.41
N ILE A 474 -15.59 16.48 16.46
CA ILE A 474 -15.59 15.03 16.61
C ILE A 474 -16.66 14.66 17.63
N ALA A 475 -17.50 13.69 17.28
CA ALA A 475 -18.45 13.11 18.23
C ALA A 475 -18.35 11.59 18.12
N ALA A 476 -18.70 10.92 19.20
CA ALA A 476 -18.75 9.47 19.22
C ALA A 476 -19.93 9.00 20.04
N ASP A 477 -20.45 7.85 19.68
CA ASP A 477 -21.50 7.21 20.44
C ASP A 477 -21.21 5.71 20.57
N THR A 478 -21.40 5.18 21.78
CA THR A 478 -21.18 3.76 22.09
C THR A 478 -22.52 3.15 22.48
N VAL A 479 -22.90 2.11 21.74
CA VAL A 479 -24.16 1.37 21.95
C VAL A 479 -23.82 -0.04 22.42
N VAL A 480 -24.44 -0.46 23.52
CA VAL A 480 -24.35 -1.82 24.04
C VAL A 480 -25.66 -2.53 23.71
N GLU A 481 -25.57 -3.72 23.13
CA GLU A 481 -26.76 -4.49 22.73
C GLU A 481 -26.61 -5.94 23.14
N ILE A 482 -27.67 -6.49 23.72
CA ILE A 482 -27.79 -7.92 23.98
C ILE A 482 -29.22 -8.38 23.67
N ASP A 483 -29.35 -9.49 22.90
CA ASP A 483 -30.63 -10.09 22.55
C ASP A 483 -31.63 -9.11 21.94
N GLY A 484 -31.13 -8.16 21.15
CA GLY A 484 -31.95 -7.13 20.49
C GLY A 484 -32.29 -5.93 21.37
N ARG A 485 -31.88 -5.95 22.64
CA ARG A 485 -32.11 -4.85 23.58
C ARG A 485 -30.93 -3.89 23.60
N ILE A 486 -31.21 -2.61 23.41
CA ILE A 486 -30.21 -1.55 23.52
C ILE A 486 -30.11 -1.13 24.99
N MET A 487 -28.92 -1.18 25.56
CA MET A 487 -28.66 -0.75 26.93
C MET A 487 -28.05 0.63 26.95
N ASN A 488 -28.80 1.64 27.33
CA ASN A 488 -28.32 3.00 27.57
C ASN A 488 -27.61 3.08 28.93
N LYS A 489 -27.26 4.29 29.35
CA LYS A 489 -26.78 4.53 30.71
C LYS A 489 -27.92 4.22 31.67
N PRO A 490 -27.65 3.56 32.80
CA PRO A 490 -28.73 3.26 33.75
C PRO A 490 -29.27 4.54 34.38
N VAL A 491 -30.59 4.59 34.57
CA VAL A 491 -31.24 5.75 35.16
C VAL A 491 -31.17 5.71 36.70
N ASP A 492 -31.00 4.54 37.26
CA ASP A 492 -30.94 4.33 38.71
C ASP A 492 -30.14 3.06 39.04
N ILE A 493 -29.96 2.83 40.33
CA ILE A 493 -29.18 1.68 40.85
C ILE A 493 -29.85 0.36 40.44
N GLU A 494 -31.17 0.29 40.46
CA GLU A 494 -31.94 -0.91 40.13
C GLU A 494 -31.72 -1.29 38.65
N GLU A 495 -31.72 -0.32 37.75
CA GLU A 495 -31.45 -0.57 36.32
C GLU A 495 -29.99 -0.98 36.10
N ALA A 496 -29.06 -0.37 36.82
CA ALA A 496 -27.65 -0.77 36.75
C ALA A 496 -27.46 -2.22 37.15
N GLU A 497 -28.11 -2.65 38.24
CA GLU A 497 -28.05 -4.03 38.71
C GLU A 497 -28.65 -4.97 37.66
N GLU A 498 -29.79 -4.63 37.10
CA GLU A 498 -30.48 -5.44 36.09
C GLU A 498 -29.60 -5.62 34.83
N MET A 499 -28.96 -4.52 34.39
CA MET A 499 -28.05 -4.57 33.24
C MET A 499 -26.87 -5.52 33.50
N LEU A 500 -26.23 -5.39 34.67
CA LEU A 500 -25.07 -6.24 35.00
C LEU A 500 -25.47 -7.71 35.14
N LEU A 501 -26.66 -7.99 35.70
CA LEU A 501 -27.19 -9.36 35.76
C LEU A 501 -27.45 -9.92 34.35
N SER A 502 -27.99 -9.10 33.45
CA SER A 502 -28.29 -9.50 32.07
C SER A 502 -27.04 -9.83 31.28
N LEU A 503 -25.92 -9.16 31.58
CA LEU A 503 -24.65 -9.33 30.87
C LEU A 503 -23.78 -10.44 31.50
N ARG A 504 -24.02 -10.83 32.72
CA ARG A 504 -23.20 -11.76 33.49
C ARG A 504 -22.99 -13.09 32.77
N ASP A 505 -21.71 -13.46 32.56
CA ASP A 505 -21.29 -14.71 31.92
C ASP A 505 -21.84 -14.88 30.50
N ARG A 506 -22.09 -13.76 29.80
CA ARG A 506 -22.67 -13.78 28.45
C ARG A 506 -21.85 -12.92 27.48
N GLU A 507 -22.05 -13.19 26.20
CA GLU A 507 -21.47 -12.41 25.09
C GLU A 507 -22.52 -11.36 24.64
N HIS A 508 -22.07 -10.15 24.42
CA HIS A 508 -22.91 -9.05 23.91
C HIS A 508 -22.13 -8.20 22.89
N ASN A 509 -22.85 -7.33 22.20
CA ASN A 509 -22.28 -6.47 21.17
C ASN A 509 -22.03 -5.06 21.71
N VAL A 510 -20.90 -4.49 21.36
CA VAL A 510 -20.58 -3.09 21.62
C VAL A 510 -20.21 -2.45 20.28
N VAL A 511 -20.91 -1.38 19.92
CA VAL A 511 -20.66 -0.63 18.68
C VAL A 511 -20.34 0.80 19.04
N THR A 512 -19.19 1.30 18.56
CA THR A 512 -18.88 2.73 18.67
C THR A 512 -18.79 3.32 17.28
N ALA A 513 -19.56 4.38 17.04
CA ALA A 513 -19.48 5.20 15.85
C ALA A 513 -18.77 6.51 16.15
N VAL A 514 -18.05 7.02 15.18
CA VAL A 514 -17.37 8.31 15.24
C VAL A 514 -17.85 9.15 14.06
N CYS A 515 -18.19 10.39 14.33
CA CYS A 515 -18.58 11.38 13.32
C CYS A 515 -17.60 12.55 13.38
N VAL A 516 -17.11 12.96 12.21
CA VAL A 516 -16.33 14.19 12.07
C VAL A 516 -17.13 15.13 11.19
N LEU A 517 -17.32 16.35 11.62
CA LEU A 517 -18.18 17.35 10.97
C LEU A 517 -17.44 18.66 10.87
N ASP A 518 -17.50 19.28 9.68
CA ASP A 518 -17.00 20.63 9.45
C ASP A 518 -18.16 21.61 9.71
N SER A 519 -18.08 22.35 10.80
CA SER A 519 -19.16 23.27 11.20
C SER A 519 -19.34 24.45 10.26
N SER A 520 -18.33 24.76 9.43
CA SER A 520 -18.42 25.88 8.50
C SER A 520 -19.35 25.59 7.31
N ASN A 521 -19.50 24.33 6.91
CA ASN A 521 -20.29 23.93 5.74
C ASN A 521 -21.27 22.78 6.00
N GLY A 522 -21.21 22.14 7.18
CA GLY A 522 -22.08 21.03 7.54
C GLY A 522 -21.68 19.68 6.95
N GLU A 523 -20.58 19.60 6.20
CA GLU A 523 -20.10 18.32 5.67
C GLU A 523 -19.65 17.41 6.81
N TYR A 524 -19.98 16.12 6.72
CA TYR A 524 -19.61 15.16 7.76
C TYR A 524 -19.33 13.78 7.18
N LEU A 525 -18.59 13.01 7.94
CA LEU A 525 -18.35 11.60 7.66
C LEU A 525 -18.55 10.81 8.95
N VAL A 526 -19.12 9.62 8.83
CA VAL A 526 -19.38 8.72 9.96
C VAL A 526 -18.81 7.35 9.63
N SER A 527 -18.19 6.72 10.65
CA SER A 527 -17.75 5.33 10.55
C SER A 527 -17.98 4.65 11.91
N HIS A 528 -17.94 3.33 11.93
CA HIS A 528 -18.15 2.60 13.20
C HIS A 528 -17.29 1.34 13.28
N LYS A 529 -17.11 0.86 14.52
CA LYS A 529 -16.49 -0.43 14.83
C LYS A 529 -17.42 -1.21 15.74
N SER A 530 -17.57 -2.49 15.44
CA SER A 530 -18.35 -3.42 16.25
C SER A 530 -17.41 -4.43 16.90
N SER A 531 -17.67 -4.74 18.17
CA SER A 531 -16.90 -5.72 18.92
C SER A 531 -17.85 -6.62 19.72
N LYS A 532 -17.45 -7.86 19.92
CA LYS A 532 -18.15 -8.78 20.80
C LYS A 532 -17.37 -8.88 22.10
N VAL A 533 -18.08 -8.69 23.20
CA VAL A 533 -17.51 -8.70 24.56
C VAL A 533 -18.11 -9.87 25.32
N LYS A 534 -17.26 -10.72 25.88
CA LYS A 534 -17.67 -11.80 26.76
C LYS A 534 -17.42 -11.35 28.20
N MET A 535 -18.50 -11.26 28.99
CA MET A 535 -18.37 -10.94 30.41
C MET A 535 -18.03 -12.22 31.18
N ARG A 536 -17.21 -12.07 32.23
CA ARG A 536 -16.99 -13.18 33.17
C ARG A 536 -18.20 -13.39 34.07
N TRP A 537 -18.21 -14.48 34.76
CA TRP A 537 -19.17 -14.64 35.88
C TRP A 537 -18.67 -13.78 37.03
N TYR A 538 -19.58 -13.04 37.66
CA TYR A 538 -19.33 -12.24 38.86
C TYR A 538 -20.53 -12.39 39.80
N SER A 539 -20.26 -12.28 41.11
CA SER A 539 -21.29 -12.51 42.15
C SER A 539 -22.20 -11.29 42.32
N ASP A 540 -23.32 -11.48 42.97
CA ASP A 540 -24.22 -10.39 43.33
C ASP A 540 -23.52 -9.36 44.24
N GLU A 541 -22.67 -9.83 45.15
CA GLU A 541 -21.87 -8.97 46.01
C GLU A 541 -20.89 -8.10 45.20
N GLU A 542 -20.26 -8.67 44.19
CA GLU A 542 -19.38 -7.91 43.28
C GLU A 542 -20.17 -6.83 42.54
N ILE A 543 -21.38 -7.13 42.10
CA ILE A 543 -22.28 -6.15 41.45
C ILE A 543 -22.59 -5.00 42.42
N GLU A 544 -23.00 -5.34 43.65
CA GLU A 544 -23.32 -4.31 44.66
C GLU A 544 -22.14 -3.40 44.94
N ASN A 545 -20.95 -3.98 45.11
CA ASN A 545 -19.72 -3.20 45.37
C ASN A 545 -19.37 -2.30 44.19
N TYR A 546 -19.52 -2.80 42.95
CA TYR A 546 -19.25 -2.00 41.76
C TYR A 546 -20.23 -0.85 41.62
N ILE A 547 -21.53 -1.08 41.86
CA ILE A 547 -22.54 -0.02 41.80
C ILE A 547 -22.27 1.03 42.89
N ALA A 548 -21.87 0.61 44.10
CA ALA A 548 -21.54 1.52 45.19
C ALA A 548 -20.40 2.47 44.86
N SER A 549 -19.52 2.07 43.93
CA SER A 549 -18.42 2.95 43.45
C SER A 549 -18.91 4.13 42.63
N GLY A 550 -20.12 4.07 42.09
CA GLY A 550 -20.68 5.09 41.19
C GLY A 550 -20.24 4.95 39.75
N ASP A 551 -19.26 4.10 39.46
CA ASP A 551 -18.66 3.96 38.12
C ASP A 551 -19.66 3.53 37.04
N PRO A 552 -20.63 2.62 37.28
CA PRO A 552 -21.56 2.23 36.23
C PRO A 552 -22.55 3.28 35.77
N MET A 553 -22.77 4.32 36.54
CA MET A 553 -23.95 5.19 36.34
C MET A 553 -23.86 6.07 35.09
N ASP A 554 -22.65 6.33 34.54
CA ASP A 554 -22.46 7.16 33.37
C ASP A 554 -22.08 6.32 32.12
N LYS A 555 -22.34 5.02 32.15
CA LYS A 555 -21.87 4.11 31.10
C LYS A 555 -22.99 3.26 30.51
N ALA A 556 -23.04 3.17 29.19
CA ALA A 556 -23.94 2.27 28.47
C ALA A 556 -23.65 0.83 28.93
N GLY A 557 -24.70 0.07 29.29
CA GLY A 557 -24.54 -1.29 29.77
C GLY A 557 -24.05 -1.38 31.22
N ALA A 558 -23.87 -0.25 31.90
CA ALA A 558 -23.50 -0.14 33.30
C ALA A 558 -22.12 -0.70 33.66
N TYR A 559 -21.16 -0.70 32.71
CA TYR A 559 -19.81 -1.16 33.04
C TYR A 559 -18.72 -0.44 32.27
N ALA A 560 -17.52 -0.45 32.81
CA ALA A 560 -16.29 -0.02 32.14
C ALA A 560 -15.33 -1.19 32.03
N ILE A 561 -14.87 -1.47 30.81
CA ILE A 561 -13.84 -2.51 30.58
C ILE A 561 -12.53 -2.17 31.32
N GLN A 562 -12.29 -0.89 31.54
CA GLN A 562 -11.07 -0.40 32.19
C GLN A 562 -11.08 -0.49 33.71
N ASN A 563 -12.21 -0.87 34.32
CA ASN A 563 -12.27 -0.95 35.77
C ASN A 563 -11.55 -2.20 36.27
N ASP A 564 -10.35 -2.01 36.83
CA ASP A 564 -9.49 -3.11 37.27
C ASP A 564 -10.00 -3.79 38.56
N MET A 565 -10.75 -3.08 39.36
CA MET A 565 -11.29 -3.64 40.62
C MET A 565 -12.40 -4.65 40.33
N PHE A 566 -13.37 -4.26 39.51
CA PHE A 566 -14.46 -5.15 39.10
C PHE A 566 -14.02 -6.12 38.01
N ALA A 567 -13.25 -5.63 37.05
CA ALA A 567 -12.69 -6.41 35.94
C ALA A 567 -13.74 -7.36 35.30
N PRO A 568 -14.85 -6.82 34.75
CA PRO A 568 -15.98 -7.67 34.37
C PRO A 568 -15.80 -8.44 33.09
N VAL A 569 -14.82 -8.07 32.24
CA VAL A 569 -14.69 -8.62 30.89
C VAL A 569 -13.70 -9.78 30.86
N GLU A 570 -14.16 -10.93 30.35
CA GLU A 570 -13.34 -12.11 30.16
C GLU A 570 -12.53 -12.04 28.87
N SER A 571 -13.17 -11.61 27.76
CA SER A 571 -12.50 -11.54 26.45
C SER A 571 -13.24 -10.59 25.51
N ILE A 572 -12.51 -10.12 24.48
CA ILE A 572 -13.04 -9.26 23.43
C ILE A 572 -12.65 -9.85 22.07
N LYS A 573 -13.61 -9.90 21.15
CA LYS A 573 -13.37 -10.16 19.73
C LYS A 573 -13.66 -8.85 18.98
N GLY A 574 -12.61 -8.16 18.56
CA GLY A 574 -12.72 -6.87 17.87
C GLY A 574 -11.78 -5.82 18.43
N CYS A 575 -12.26 -4.60 18.51
CA CYS A 575 -11.45 -3.43 18.84
C CYS A 575 -11.63 -3.03 20.32
N TYR A 576 -10.58 -3.18 21.11
CA TYR A 576 -10.58 -2.78 22.52
C TYR A 576 -11.00 -1.30 22.68
N LEU A 577 -10.46 -0.41 21.84
CA LEU A 577 -10.73 1.03 21.97
C LEU A 577 -12.16 1.38 21.56
N SER A 578 -12.82 0.57 20.73
CA SER A 578 -14.26 0.78 20.46
C SER A 578 -15.09 0.45 21.72
N VAL A 579 -14.67 -0.52 22.50
CA VAL A 579 -15.34 -0.84 23.77
C VAL A 579 -15.09 0.26 24.81
N VAL A 580 -13.89 0.84 24.81
CA VAL A 580 -13.58 2.00 25.67
C VAL A 580 -14.40 3.23 25.24
N GLY A 581 -14.60 3.43 23.93
CA GLY A 581 -15.50 4.47 23.43
C GLY A 581 -14.96 5.38 22.32
N LEU A 582 -13.72 5.14 21.81
CA LEU A 582 -13.20 5.92 20.68
C LEU A 582 -12.16 5.10 19.93
N PRO A 583 -12.56 4.41 18.86
CA PRO A 583 -11.60 3.60 18.07
C PRO A 583 -10.65 4.49 17.29
N VAL A 584 -9.36 4.36 17.57
CA VAL A 584 -8.31 5.24 17.05
C VAL A 584 -8.20 5.13 15.53
N CYS A 585 -8.30 3.92 14.98
CA CYS A 585 -8.10 3.72 13.53
C CYS A 585 -9.13 4.49 12.69
N ILE A 586 -10.41 4.40 13.02
CA ILE A 586 -11.43 5.14 12.25
C ILE A 586 -11.39 6.63 12.56
N THR A 587 -11.10 7.00 13.80
CA THR A 587 -10.96 8.41 14.19
C THR A 587 -9.84 9.07 13.38
N HIS A 588 -8.69 8.42 13.31
CA HIS A 588 -7.53 8.88 12.52
C HIS A 588 -7.91 9.08 11.06
N ASN A 589 -8.55 8.05 10.46
CA ASN A 589 -8.92 8.10 9.03
C ASN A 589 -9.91 9.23 8.74
N LEU A 590 -10.92 9.40 9.61
CA LEU A 590 -11.91 10.46 9.44
C LEU A 590 -11.28 11.85 9.58
N LEU A 591 -10.45 12.06 10.59
CA LEU A 591 -9.80 13.36 10.82
C LEU A 591 -8.89 13.74 9.65
N ARG A 592 -8.17 12.77 9.10
CA ARG A 592 -7.33 13.03 7.93
C ARG A 592 -8.14 13.54 6.74
N ARG A 593 -9.33 12.99 6.53
CA ARG A 593 -10.21 13.42 5.42
C ARG A 593 -10.70 14.86 5.60
N PHE A 594 -10.64 15.38 6.82
CA PHE A 594 -10.96 16.78 7.12
C PHE A 594 -9.71 17.65 7.27
N GLY A 595 -8.55 17.14 6.84
CA GLY A 595 -7.30 17.90 6.85
C GLY A 595 -6.64 18.04 8.21
N ILE A 596 -7.08 17.26 9.19
CA ILE A 596 -6.50 17.29 10.54
C ILE A 596 -5.44 16.20 10.65
N ARG A 597 -4.25 16.61 11.05
CA ARG A 597 -3.09 15.73 11.12
C ARG A 597 -2.78 15.36 12.55
N ILE A 598 -2.36 14.13 12.71
CA ILE A 598 -2.13 13.54 14.02
C ILE A 598 -0.65 13.28 14.18
N LYS A 599 -0.05 13.89 15.21
CA LYS A 599 1.34 13.64 15.62
C LYS A 599 1.34 12.71 16.82
N ILE A 600 1.29 11.41 16.57
CA ILE A 600 1.32 10.46 17.68
C ILE A 600 2.74 10.38 18.25
N ASN A 601 2.87 10.74 19.51
CA ASN A 601 4.11 10.51 20.24
C ASN A 601 4.08 9.09 20.81
N LEU A 602 4.70 8.16 20.10
CA LEU A 602 4.75 6.76 20.48
C LEU A 602 5.45 6.52 21.82
N ALA A 603 6.32 7.45 22.24
CA ALA A 603 7.01 7.34 23.53
C ALA A 603 6.09 7.62 24.71
N SER A 604 4.97 8.30 24.49
CA SER A 604 3.98 8.57 25.55
C SER A 604 2.98 7.42 25.73
N SER A 605 3.30 6.26 25.21
CA SER A 605 2.64 4.97 25.48
C SER A 605 1.18 5.02 25.89
N PHE A 606 0.29 5.23 24.96
CA PHE A 606 -1.09 4.83 25.18
C PHE A 606 -1.14 3.31 24.98
N PHE A 607 -1.03 2.60 26.07
CA PHE A 607 -0.78 1.16 26.12
C PHE A 607 -1.82 0.35 25.35
N GLU A 608 -3.06 0.80 25.33
CA GLU A 608 -4.20 0.04 24.81
C GLU A 608 -4.17 -0.12 23.30
N TYR A 609 -3.88 0.91 22.55
CA TYR A 609 -3.93 0.74 21.10
C TYR A 609 -2.71 0.00 20.52
N SER A 610 -1.65 -0.16 21.30
CA SER A 610 -0.53 -0.99 20.88
C SER A 610 -0.93 -2.47 20.68
N LYS A 611 -2.06 -2.87 21.27
CA LYS A 611 -2.59 -4.24 21.16
C LYS A 611 -3.44 -4.47 19.90
N CYS A 612 -3.87 -3.41 19.22
CA CYS A 612 -4.81 -3.53 18.10
C CYS A 612 -4.09 -3.42 16.77
N PRO A 613 -4.10 -4.47 15.97
CA PRO A 613 -3.48 -4.41 14.64
C PRO A 613 -4.06 -3.32 13.73
N UNK A 614 -5.10 -3.07 13.88
CA UNK A 614 -5.78 -2.15 13.15
C UNK A 614 -5.36 -0.81 13.39
N CYS A 615 -5.30 -0.61 14.54
CA CYS A 615 -4.77 0.70 14.95
C CYS A 615 -3.31 0.85 14.57
N LYS A 616 -2.51 -0.18 14.78
CA LYS A 616 -1.09 -0.17 14.39
C LYS A 616 -0.92 0.12 12.90
N SER A 617 -1.68 -0.56 12.07
CA SER A 617 -1.61 -0.36 10.61
C SER A 617 -2.02 1.06 10.22
N ALA A 618 -3.13 1.55 10.76
CA ALA A 618 -3.63 2.91 10.46
C ALA A 618 -2.63 3.99 10.89
N LEU A 619 -1.86 3.71 11.94
CA LEU A 619 -0.88 4.64 12.49
C LEU A 619 0.53 4.41 11.92
N GLY A 620 0.68 3.50 10.97
CA GLY A 620 1.97 3.21 10.35
C GLY A 620 2.93 2.41 11.24
N LEU A 621 2.42 1.74 12.26
CA LEU A 621 3.26 0.97 13.18
C LEU A 621 3.47 -0.44 12.64
N ARG A 622 4.68 -0.98 12.84
CA ARG A 622 4.96 -2.37 12.45
C ARG A 622 4.17 -3.34 13.34
N ILE A 623 3.45 -4.23 12.70
CA ILE A 623 2.85 -5.38 13.38
C ILE A 623 3.97 -6.42 13.53
N PRO A 624 4.31 -6.84 14.77
CA PRO A 624 5.33 -7.89 14.92
C PRO A 624 4.84 -9.15 14.21
N LYS A 625 5.67 -9.70 13.33
CA LYS A 625 5.36 -11.01 12.74
C LYS A 625 5.40 -12.03 13.86
N ASN A 626 4.29 -12.72 14.09
CA ASN A 626 4.28 -13.86 14.99
C ASN A 626 5.32 -14.86 14.48
N ARG A 627 6.43 -14.97 15.18
CA ARG A 627 7.34 -16.10 14.97
C ARG A 627 6.55 -17.32 15.43
N LYS A 628 6.08 -18.12 14.51
CA LYS A 628 5.60 -19.44 14.86
C LYS A 628 6.75 -20.12 15.56
N LYS A 629 6.58 -20.41 16.84
CA LYS A 629 7.50 -21.28 17.54
C LYS A 629 7.45 -22.62 16.78
N ARG A 630 8.57 -23.03 16.21
CA ARG A 630 8.75 -24.37 15.69
C ARG A 630 8.88 -25.33 16.86
#